data_133b1bff842e717b378e0fde489b747a
#
_entry.id   133b1bff842e717b378e0fde489b747a
#
_cell.length_a   1.000
_cell.length_b   1.000
_cell.length_c   1.000
_cell.angle_alpha   90.00
_cell.angle_beta   90.00
_cell.angle_gamma   90.00
#
_symmetry.space_group_name_H-M   'P 1'
#
loop_
_entity.id
_entity.type
_entity.pdbx_description
1 polymer ?
#
loop_
_entity_poly.entity_id
_entity_poly.type
_entity_poly.pdbx_seq_one_letter_code
_entity_poly.pdbx_strand_id
1 'polypeptide(L)'
;MSEDYIVRAMAADNQIRAFAITSRNIVETARQHHNTSPVATAALGRLLTGGAMMGVMMKGDNDILTLMMKGDGPINGVTVTADSHGNVKGYVGNPNVIIPANYAGKLDVGAAIGYGTLTVIKDMGLKEPYSSQVPLGTSEVAEDLTYYFATSEQVPSAVALGVLMEKNNTVKQAGGFIVQLMPFAEEEVISALEEKIAKITSVTDMLEKGMTPEDILEFVLGDLGVEITDKVPTQFYCNCSKERVTKALMGINKAEIKDMINEGKDIEVNCHFCNTNYNFSVEELKTLRKKY
;
A
#
# COMPACT_ATOMS: atom_id res chain seq x y z
N MET A 1 6.48 2.85 -21.30
CA MET A 1 5.88 1.93 -20.34
C MET A 1 4.47 2.41 -20.10
N SER A 2 3.48 1.53 -20.02
CA SER A 2 2.10 1.93 -19.70
C SER A 2 2.07 2.54 -18.29
N GLU A 3 1.23 3.54 -18.10
CA GLU A 3 0.97 4.12 -16.78
C GLU A 3 0.21 3.12 -15.91
N ASP A 4 0.47 3.14 -14.60
CA ASP A 4 -0.30 2.35 -13.64
C ASP A 4 -1.68 2.99 -13.43
N TYR A 5 -2.70 2.17 -13.28
CA TYR A 5 -4.06 2.65 -13.03
C TYR A 5 -4.91 1.63 -12.31
N ILE A 6 -5.98 2.11 -11.70
CA ILE A 6 -7.00 1.34 -11.02
C ILE A 6 -8.29 1.39 -11.83
N VAL A 7 -8.94 0.25 -11.97
CA VAL A 7 -10.28 0.14 -12.54
C VAL A 7 -11.26 -0.17 -11.42
N ARG A 8 -12.39 0.54 -11.41
CA ARG A 8 -13.55 0.25 -10.56
C ARG A 8 -14.61 -0.43 -11.38
N ALA A 9 -15.29 -1.42 -10.82
CA ALA A 9 -16.37 -2.12 -11.48
C ALA A 9 -17.45 -2.53 -10.50
N MET A 10 -18.65 -2.76 -11.05
CA MET A 10 -19.76 -3.44 -10.41
C MET A 10 -20.09 -4.69 -11.22
N ALA A 11 -20.68 -5.69 -10.57
CA ALA A 11 -21.17 -6.90 -11.23
C ALA A 11 -22.41 -7.45 -10.50
N ALA A 12 -23.10 -8.42 -11.13
CA ALA A 12 -24.29 -9.06 -10.60
C ALA A 12 -25.35 -8.04 -10.11
N ASP A 13 -25.76 -7.14 -10.99
CA ASP A 13 -26.76 -6.10 -10.67
C ASP A 13 -26.40 -5.28 -9.42
N ASN A 14 -25.14 -4.87 -9.30
CA ASN A 14 -24.56 -4.14 -8.17
C ASN A 14 -24.42 -4.92 -6.86
N GLN A 15 -24.51 -6.24 -6.88
CA GLN A 15 -24.28 -7.07 -5.70
C GLN A 15 -22.79 -7.31 -5.42
N ILE A 16 -21.92 -7.03 -6.41
CA ILE A 16 -20.45 -7.10 -6.29
C ILE A 16 -19.85 -5.76 -6.65
N ARG A 17 -18.92 -5.29 -5.81
CA ARG A 17 -18.03 -4.17 -6.12
C ARG A 17 -16.62 -4.70 -6.30
N ALA A 18 -15.90 -4.23 -7.31
CA ALA A 18 -14.56 -4.71 -7.60
C ALA A 18 -13.59 -3.60 -7.97
N PHE A 19 -12.32 -3.85 -7.69
CA PHE A 19 -11.20 -2.99 -8.05
C PHE A 19 -10.08 -3.88 -8.60
N ALA A 20 -9.43 -3.47 -9.68
CA ALA A 20 -8.20 -4.09 -10.15
C ALA A 20 -7.18 -3.01 -10.51
N ILE A 21 -5.90 -3.35 -10.41
CA ILE A 21 -4.80 -2.40 -10.55
C ILE A 21 -3.59 -3.04 -11.23
N THR A 22 -2.91 -2.26 -12.10
CA THR A 22 -1.49 -2.43 -12.38
C THR A 22 -0.71 -1.47 -11.50
N SER A 23 0.39 -1.93 -10.89
CA SER A 23 1.19 -1.15 -9.92
C SER A 23 2.70 -1.32 -10.10
N ARG A 24 3.14 -1.78 -11.29
CA ARG A 24 4.55 -2.05 -11.57
C ARG A 24 5.43 -0.82 -11.36
N ASN A 25 5.00 0.34 -11.86
CA ASN A 25 5.80 1.57 -11.77
C ASN A 25 5.80 2.11 -10.33
N ILE A 26 4.68 1.99 -9.61
CA ILE A 26 4.58 2.32 -8.19
C ILE A 26 5.62 1.54 -7.38
N VAL A 27 5.62 0.20 -7.56
CA VAL A 27 6.49 -0.69 -6.79
C VAL A 27 7.96 -0.51 -7.16
N GLU A 28 8.26 -0.34 -8.46
CA GLU A 28 9.64 -0.08 -8.91
C GLU A 28 10.14 1.28 -8.39
N THR A 29 9.31 2.32 -8.38
CA THR A 29 9.66 3.62 -7.82
C THR A 29 9.97 3.51 -6.32
N ALA A 30 9.13 2.80 -5.55
CA ALA A 30 9.40 2.53 -4.14
C ALA A 30 10.69 1.75 -3.92
N ARG A 31 10.92 0.70 -4.73
CA ARG A 31 12.16 -0.09 -4.70
C ARG A 31 13.40 0.80 -4.93
N GLN A 32 13.35 1.68 -5.90
CA GLN A 32 14.45 2.60 -6.20
C GLN A 32 14.71 3.60 -5.08
N HIS A 33 13.66 4.20 -4.52
CA HIS A 33 13.77 5.16 -3.42
C HIS A 33 14.42 4.55 -2.17
N HIS A 34 14.08 3.31 -1.86
CA HIS A 34 14.52 2.63 -0.62
C HIS A 34 15.59 1.58 -0.86
N ASN A 35 15.96 1.30 -2.11
CA ASN A 35 16.90 0.24 -2.50
C ASN A 35 16.58 -1.11 -1.83
N THR A 36 15.30 -1.51 -1.88
CA THR A 36 14.80 -2.69 -1.19
C THR A 36 15.28 -3.99 -1.82
N SER A 37 15.56 -4.99 -0.97
CA SER A 37 15.78 -6.38 -1.37
C SER A 37 14.53 -7.00 -2.00
N PRO A 38 14.62 -8.12 -2.72
CA PRO A 38 13.45 -8.73 -3.38
C PRO A 38 12.27 -8.99 -2.43
N VAL A 39 12.50 -9.55 -1.25
CA VAL A 39 11.42 -9.86 -0.30
C VAL A 39 10.83 -8.58 0.31
N ALA A 40 11.66 -7.58 0.62
CA ALA A 40 11.19 -6.29 1.11
C ALA A 40 10.40 -5.53 0.03
N THR A 41 10.83 -5.63 -1.25
CA THR A 41 10.07 -5.09 -2.39
C THR A 41 8.71 -5.78 -2.54
N ALA A 42 8.65 -7.10 -2.39
CA ALA A 42 7.40 -7.85 -2.48
C ALA A 42 6.44 -7.46 -1.34
N ALA A 43 6.92 -7.35 -0.10
CA ALA A 43 6.11 -6.95 1.04
C ALA A 43 5.56 -5.53 0.88
N LEU A 44 6.44 -4.56 0.60
CA LEU A 44 6.07 -3.16 0.38
C LEU A 44 5.15 -3.01 -0.83
N GLY A 45 5.49 -3.65 -1.94
CA GLY A 45 4.75 -3.56 -3.20
C GLY A 45 3.32 -4.11 -3.08
N ARG A 46 3.12 -5.24 -2.40
CA ARG A 46 1.78 -5.77 -2.14
C ARG A 46 0.96 -4.80 -1.28
N LEU A 47 1.56 -4.22 -0.23
CA LEU A 47 0.84 -3.28 0.62
C LEU A 47 0.55 -1.95 -0.10
N LEU A 48 1.47 -1.45 -0.95
CA LEU A 48 1.23 -0.29 -1.83
C LEU A 48 0.07 -0.55 -2.79
N THR A 49 0.05 -1.73 -3.42
CA THR A 49 -1.00 -2.15 -4.36
C THR A 49 -2.37 -2.21 -3.67
N GLY A 50 -2.46 -2.88 -2.52
CA GLY A 50 -3.68 -2.93 -1.72
C GLY A 50 -4.10 -1.54 -1.21
N GLY A 51 -3.13 -0.76 -0.71
CA GLY A 51 -3.34 0.59 -0.21
C GLY A 51 -3.85 1.56 -1.27
N ALA A 52 -3.33 1.50 -2.50
CA ALA A 52 -3.81 2.32 -3.62
C ALA A 52 -5.29 2.04 -3.94
N MET A 53 -5.68 0.75 -4.03
CA MET A 53 -7.08 0.37 -4.24
C MET A 53 -7.98 0.80 -3.06
N MET A 54 -7.52 0.60 -1.82
CA MET A 54 -8.26 1.02 -0.62
C MET A 54 -8.35 2.54 -0.50
N GLY A 55 -7.32 3.28 -0.94
CA GLY A 55 -7.33 4.74 -0.97
C GLY A 55 -8.45 5.28 -1.85
N VAL A 56 -8.60 4.76 -3.06
CA VAL A 56 -9.69 5.20 -3.97
C VAL A 56 -11.08 4.76 -3.53
N MET A 57 -11.21 3.90 -2.51
CA MET A 57 -12.50 3.62 -1.85
C MET A 57 -12.94 4.74 -0.91
N MET A 58 -12.03 5.62 -0.48
CA MET A 58 -12.34 6.81 0.32
C MET A 58 -13.17 7.79 -0.50
N LYS A 59 -14.04 8.57 0.17
CA LYS A 59 -15.03 9.42 -0.50
C LYS A 59 -14.66 10.90 -0.52
N GLY A 60 -13.90 11.35 0.47
CA GLY A 60 -13.52 12.76 0.60
C GLY A 60 -12.22 13.05 -0.15
N ASP A 61 -12.14 14.22 -0.79
CA ASP A 61 -10.96 14.65 -1.57
C ASP A 61 -9.67 14.74 -0.73
N ASN A 62 -9.81 14.97 0.57
CA ASN A 62 -8.68 15.09 1.50
C ASN A 62 -8.52 13.86 2.41
N ASP A 63 -9.29 12.82 2.16
CA ASP A 63 -9.22 11.59 2.96
C ASP A 63 -7.87 10.90 2.76
N ILE A 64 -7.28 10.44 3.86
CA ILE A 64 -6.00 9.73 3.86
C ILE A 64 -6.17 8.38 4.54
N LEU A 65 -5.77 7.34 3.85
CA LEU A 65 -5.64 5.99 4.37
C LEU A 65 -4.20 5.74 4.79
N THR A 66 -3.98 5.16 5.97
CA THR A 66 -2.68 4.62 6.37
C THR A 66 -2.82 3.15 6.75
N LEU A 67 -1.99 2.31 6.17
CA LEU A 67 -1.86 0.89 6.47
C LEU A 67 -0.50 0.65 7.12
N MET A 68 -0.48 -0.04 8.26
CA MET A 68 0.76 -0.43 8.94
C MET A 68 0.70 -1.91 9.30
N MET A 69 1.57 -2.70 8.71
CA MET A 69 1.84 -4.07 9.14
C MET A 69 3.08 -4.06 10.01
N LYS A 70 2.92 -4.39 11.30
CA LYS A 70 4.01 -4.40 12.28
C LYS A 70 4.09 -5.80 12.90
N GLY A 71 5.15 -6.52 12.57
CA GLY A 71 5.43 -7.85 13.08
C GLY A 71 6.82 -7.94 13.71
N ASP A 72 7.12 -9.12 14.24
CA ASP A 72 8.41 -9.46 14.88
C ASP A 72 9.48 -9.95 13.88
N GLY A 73 9.14 -10.00 12.59
CA GLY A 73 10.04 -10.40 11.52
C GLY A 73 11.10 -9.35 11.18
N PRO A 74 12.14 -9.74 10.42
CA PRO A 74 13.32 -8.92 10.16
C PRO A 74 13.07 -7.65 9.35
N ILE A 75 11.89 -7.48 8.71
CA ILE A 75 11.54 -6.29 7.92
C ILE A 75 11.25 -5.06 8.78
N ASN A 76 11.00 -5.24 10.09
CA ASN A 76 10.69 -4.16 11.04
C ASN A 76 9.46 -3.33 10.67
N GLY A 77 8.47 -3.97 10.03
CA GLY A 77 7.22 -3.35 9.63
C GLY A 77 7.23 -2.72 8.23
N VAL A 78 6.01 -2.56 7.71
CA VAL A 78 5.70 -1.93 6.41
C VAL A 78 4.63 -0.89 6.64
N THR A 79 4.85 0.33 6.16
CA THR A 79 3.89 1.44 6.27
C THR A 79 3.58 2.01 4.90
N VAL A 80 2.29 2.18 4.61
CA VAL A 80 1.79 2.74 3.36
C VAL A 80 0.73 3.78 3.66
N THR A 81 0.75 4.87 2.91
CA THR A 81 -0.28 5.92 2.94
C THR A 81 -0.79 6.16 1.53
N ALA A 82 -2.11 6.20 1.38
CA ALA A 82 -2.80 6.44 0.12
C ALA A 82 -3.89 7.49 0.27
N ASP A 83 -4.24 8.16 -0.83
CA ASP A 83 -5.35 9.11 -0.90
C ASP A 83 -6.46 8.63 -1.86
N SER A 84 -7.55 9.39 -1.95
CA SER A 84 -8.69 9.09 -2.81
C SER A 84 -8.42 9.30 -4.31
N HIS A 85 -7.29 9.92 -4.67
CA HIS A 85 -6.90 10.26 -6.04
C HIS A 85 -5.94 9.24 -6.67
N GLY A 86 -5.67 8.11 -6.01
CA GLY A 86 -4.77 7.08 -6.51
C GLY A 86 -3.29 7.35 -6.23
N ASN A 87 -2.95 8.36 -5.43
CA ASN A 87 -1.57 8.56 -4.99
C ASN A 87 -1.27 7.64 -3.80
N VAL A 88 -0.13 6.98 -3.84
CA VAL A 88 0.32 6.10 -2.77
C VAL A 88 1.81 6.27 -2.51
N LYS A 89 2.22 6.10 -1.28
CA LYS A 89 3.62 6.09 -0.84
C LYS A 89 3.79 5.17 0.35
N GLY A 90 5.01 4.67 0.54
CA GLY A 90 5.27 3.76 1.65
C GLY A 90 6.74 3.45 1.81
N TYR A 91 7.05 2.78 2.91
CA TYR A 91 8.40 2.35 3.26
C TYR A 91 8.38 1.09 4.12
N VAL A 92 9.55 0.46 4.24
CA VAL A 92 9.80 -0.66 5.17
C VAL A 92 10.81 -0.21 6.22
N GLY A 93 10.73 -0.80 7.41
CA GLY A 93 11.67 -0.48 8.50
C GLY A 93 13.09 -0.97 8.20
N ASN A 94 13.24 -2.14 7.55
CA ASN A 94 14.53 -2.66 7.09
C ASN A 94 14.43 -3.05 5.61
N PRO A 95 15.03 -2.27 4.70
CA PRO A 95 14.99 -2.55 3.26
C PRO A 95 15.92 -3.69 2.82
N ASN A 96 16.88 -4.11 3.65
CA ASN A 96 17.96 -5.02 3.28
C ASN A 96 17.73 -6.47 3.75
N VAL A 97 16.47 -6.85 4.00
CA VAL A 97 16.14 -8.21 4.47
C VAL A 97 16.46 -9.24 3.39
N ILE A 98 17.22 -10.26 3.75
CA ILE A 98 17.50 -11.42 2.91
C ILE A 98 17.14 -12.66 3.72
N ILE A 99 16.15 -13.41 3.24
CA ILE A 99 15.71 -14.67 3.82
C ILE A 99 15.53 -15.71 2.72
N PRO A 100 15.59 -17.01 3.03
CA PRO A 100 15.32 -18.06 2.05
C PRO A 100 13.93 -17.94 1.44
N ALA A 101 13.77 -18.47 0.23
CA ALA A 101 12.43 -18.65 -0.34
C ALA A 101 11.61 -19.64 0.51
N ASN A 102 10.29 -19.49 0.46
CA ASN A 102 9.39 -20.44 1.13
C ASN A 102 9.39 -21.81 0.42
N TYR A 103 8.68 -22.79 1.00
CA TYR A 103 8.60 -24.15 0.47
C TYR A 103 8.09 -24.27 -0.97
N ALA A 104 7.35 -23.25 -1.45
CA ALA A 104 6.89 -23.15 -2.84
C ALA A 104 7.89 -22.44 -3.78
N GLY A 105 9.09 -22.12 -3.30
CA GLY A 105 10.11 -21.39 -4.06
C GLY A 105 9.80 -19.92 -4.30
N LYS A 106 8.84 -19.34 -3.56
CA LYS A 106 8.45 -17.93 -3.65
C LYS A 106 9.11 -17.10 -2.56
N LEU A 107 9.15 -15.77 -2.76
CA LEU A 107 9.61 -14.83 -1.72
C LEU A 107 8.72 -14.96 -0.47
N ASP A 108 9.35 -15.23 0.68
CA ASP A 108 8.66 -15.49 1.95
C ASP A 108 8.32 -14.17 2.66
N VAL A 109 7.25 -13.53 2.19
CA VAL A 109 6.80 -12.25 2.76
C VAL A 109 6.28 -12.45 4.19
N GLY A 110 5.59 -13.57 4.44
CA GLY A 110 5.09 -13.91 5.76
C GLY A 110 6.21 -13.99 6.80
N ALA A 111 7.29 -14.72 6.51
CA ALA A 111 8.44 -14.80 7.40
C ALA A 111 9.20 -13.45 7.52
N ALA A 112 9.20 -12.62 6.46
CA ALA A 112 9.82 -11.30 6.53
C ALA A 112 9.08 -10.36 7.48
N ILE A 113 7.74 -10.39 7.51
CA ILE A 113 6.89 -9.56 8.37
C ILE A 113 6.79 -10.15 9.78
N GLY A 114 6.59 -11.45 9.88
CA GLY A 114 6.44 -12.16 11.17
C GLY A 114 5.09 -11.95 11.84
N TYR A 115 4.93 -12.45 13.06
CA TYR A 115 3.69 -12.30 13.83
C TYR A 115 3.51 -10.88 14.33
N GLY A 116 2.28 -10.38 14.26
CA GLY A 116 2.04 -8.99 14.66
C GLY A 116 0.63 -8.51 14.37
N THR A 117 0.52 -7.26 13.93
CA THR A 117 -0.76 -6.58 13.68
C THR A 117 -0.77 -5.81 12.38
N LEU A 118 -1.95 -5.78 11.73
CA LEU A 118 -2.32 -4.82 10.71
C LEU A 118 -3.14 -3.71 11.36
N THR A 119 -2.66 -2.48 11.27
CA THR A 119 -3.40 -1.28 11.69
C THR A 119 -3.84 -0.51 10.46
N VAL A 120 -5.12 -0.15 10.41
CA VAL A 120 -5.72 0.65 9.34
C VAL A 120 -6.25 1.94 9.95
N ILE A 121 -5.75 3.08 9.47
CA ILE A 121 -6.16 4.41 9.93
C ILE A 121 -6.78 5.15 8.74
N LYS A 122 -8.01 5.65 8.93
CA LYS A 122 -8.73 6.48 7.96
C LYS A 122 -8.88 7.89 8.54
N ASP A 123 -8.11 8.83 8.02
CA ASP A 123 -8.25 10.25 8.34
C ASP A 123 -9.22 10.89 7.34
N MET A 124 -10.40 11.18 7.80
CA MET A 124 -11.52 11.77 7.04
C MET A 124 -11.76 13.22 7.45
N GLY A 125 -10.75 13.88 8.03
CA GLY A 125 -10.87 15.27 8.50
C GLY A 125 -11.74 15.44 9.76
N LEU A 126 -12.04 14.35 10.46
CA LEU A 126 -12.76 14.39 11.75
C LEU A 126 -11.80 14.76 12.88
N LYS A 127 -12.36 15.06 14.06
CA LYS A 127 -11.56 15.42 15.26
C LYS A 127 -10.51 14.37 15.59
N GLU A 128 -10.85 13.10 15.42
CA GLU A 128 -9.96 11.95 15.56
C GLU A 128 -10.11 11.04 14.36
N PRO A 129 -9.02 10.50 13.78
CA PRO A 129 -9.11 9.55 12.70
C PRO A 129 -9.71 8.22 13.20
N TYR A 130 -10.45 7.56 12.34
CA TYR A 130 -10.87 6.18 12.59
C TYR A 130 -9.64 5.27 12.55
N SER A 131 -9.46 4.44 13.56
CA SER A 131 -8.37 3.48 13.63
C SER A 131 -8.90 2.10 14.01
N SER A 132 -8.49 1.08 13.25
CA SER A 132 -8.79 -0.33 13.52
C SER A 132 -7.51 -1.14 13.49
N GLN A 133 -7.42 -2.18 14.31
CA GLN A 133 -6.27 -3.07 14.38
C GLN A 133 -6.75 -4.52 14.44
N VAL A 134 -6.13 -5.37 13.63
CA VAL A 134 -6.37 -6.82 13.62
C VAL A 134 -5.04 -7.58 13.76
N PRO A 135 -5.03 -8.78 14.34
CA PRO A 135 -3.84 -9.63 14.31
C PRO A 135 -3.53 -10.06 12.88
N LEU A 136 -2.25 -10.24 12.57
CA LEU A 136 -1.80 -10.88 11.34
C LEU A 136 -2.06 -12.39 11.46
N GLY A 137 -2.79 -12.94 10.50
CA GLY A 137 -3.10 -14.38 10.46
C GLY A 137 -1.96 -15.18 9.84
N THR A 138 -1.51 -14.73 8.67
CA THR A 138 -0.46 -15.40 7.89
C THR A 138 0.74 -14.49 7.63
N SER A 139 0.59 -13.19 7.86
CA SER A 139 1.53 -12.14 7.47
C SER A 139 1.74 -12.05 5.94
N GLU A 140 0.92 -12.75 5.17
CA GLU A 140 0.76 -12.54 3.74
C GLU A 140 -0.25 -11.40 3.52
N VAL A 141 0.17 -10.33 2.86
CA VAL A 141 -0.55 -9.05 2.81
C VAL A 141 -2.00 -9.20 2.31
N ALA A 142 -2.21 -10.01 1.26
CA ALA A 142 -3.53 -10.19 0.67
C ALA A 142 -4.51 -10.90 1.62
N GLU A 143 -4.05 -11.93 2.30
CA GLU A 143 -4.86 -12.71 3.25
C GLU A 143 -5.22 -11.87 4.48
N ASP A 144 -4.27 -11.10 5.01
CA ASP A 144 -4.51 -10.25 6.17
C ASP A 144 -5.43 -9.05 5.83
N LEU A 145 -5.38 -8.50 4.61
CA LEU A 145 -6.35 -7.52 4.14
C LEU A 145 -7.75 -8.14 3.97
N THR A 146 -7.84 -9.36 3.45
CA THR A 146 -9.11 -10.11 3.37
C THR A 146 -9.71 -10.29 4.76
N TYR A 147 -8.89 -10.72 5.74
CA TYR A 147 -9.30 -10.87 7.13
C TYR A 147 -9.74 -9.53 7.75
N TYR A 148 -9.01 -8.45 7.49
CA TYR A 148 -9.39 -7.11 7.93
C TYR A 148 -10.76 -6.68 7.41
N PHE A 149 -11.03 -6.85 6.11
CA PHE A 149 -12.32 -6.51 5.54
C PHE A 149 -13.47 -7.30 6.19
N ALA A 150 -13.27 -8.59 6.39
CA ALA A 150 -14.29 -9.44 7.00
C ALA A 150 -14.56 -9.08 8.46
N THR A 151 -13.52 -8.82 9.25
CA THR A 151 -13.64 -8.67 10.71
C THR A 151 -13.86 -7.24 11.18
N SER A 152 -13.21 -6.25 10.53
CA SER A 152 -13.31 -4.83 10.93
C SER A 152 -14.33 -4.06 10.11
N GLU A 153 -14.35 -4.24 8.80
CA GLU A 153 -15.30 -3.55 7.91
C GLU A 153 -16.63 -4.30 7.79
N GLN A 154 -16.66 -5.58 8.17
CA GLN A 154 -17.80 -6.48 8.01
C GLN A 154 -18.27 -6.61 6.55
N VAL A 155 -17.34 -6.54 5.63
CA VAL A 155 -17.55 -6.67 4.19
C VAL A 155 -16.83 -7.92 3.70
N PRO A 156 -17.56 -8.99 3.33
CA PRO A 156 -16.95 -10.17 2.73
C PRO A 156 -16.19 -9.78 1.47
N SER A 157 -14.90 -10.10 1.45
CA SER A 157 -14.00 -9.62 0.40
C SER A 157 -13.02 -10.72 0.00
N ALA A 158 -12.56 -10.67 -1.24
CA ALA A 158 -11.42 -11.42 -1.72
C ALA A 158 -10.35 -10.45 -2.22
N VAL A 159 -9.15 -10.59 -1.71
CA VAL A 159 -7.99 -9.78 -2.08
C VAL A 159 -6.93 -10.68 -2.71
N ALA A 160 -6.43 -10.30 -3.86
CA ALA A 160 -5.30 -10.96 -4.50
C ALA A 160 -4.27 -9.92 -4.95
N LEU A 161 -3.04 -10.07 -4.48
CA LEU A 161 -1.94 -9.13 -4.71
C LEU A 161 -0.70 -9.91 -5.18
N GLY A 162 0.04 -9.35 -6.12
CA GLY A 162 1.24 -9.98 -6.62
C GLY A 162 2.34 -8.97 -6.95
N VAL A 163 3.58 -9.35 -6.63
CA VAL A 163 4.81 -8.67 -7.07
C VAL A 163 5.78 -9.73 -7.57
N LEU A 164 6.18 -9.62 -8.81
CA LEU A 164 7.17 -10.49 -9.46
C LEU A 164 8.44 -9.70 -9.71
N MET A 165 9.56 -10.25 -9.25
CA MET A 165 10.88 -9.63 -9.38
C MET A 165 11.67 -10.28 -10.53
N GLU A 166 12.45 -9.47 -11.24
CA GLU A 166 13.49 -9.93 -12.14
C GLU A 166 14.74 -10.34 -11.36
N LYS A 167 15.60 -11.14 -12.00
CA LYS A 167 16.87 -11.62 -11.41
C LYS A 167 17.84 -10.47 -11.04
N ASN A 168 17.72 -9.34 -11.71
CA ASN A 168 18.52 -8.12 -11.44
C ASN A 168 17.94 -7.22 -10.35
N ASN A 169 16.98 -7.71 -9.56
CA ASN A 169 16.27 -6.99 -8.51
C ASN A 169 15.43 -5.79 -9.02
N THR A 170 14.93 -5.82 -10.25
CA THR A 170 13.90 -4.88 -10.72
C THR A 170 12.51 -5.53 -10.66
N VAL A 171 11.48 -4.71 -10.60
CA VAL A 171 10.09 -5.21 -10.62
C VAL A 171 9.70 -5.59 -12.04
N LYS A 172 9.35 -6.85 -12.26
CA LYS A 172 8.85 -7.35 -13.53
C LYS A 172 7.38 -7.04 -13.71
N GLN A 173 6.57 -7.47 -12.75
CA GLN A 173 5.12 -7.23 -12.70
C GLN A 173 4.68 -6.94 -11.27
N ALA A 174 3.67 -6.08 -11.13
CA ALA A 174 2.96 -5.89 -9.88
C ALA A 174 1.52 -5.44 -10.15
N GLY A 175 0.60 -5.91 -9.34
CA GLY A 175 -0.81 -5.59 -9.43
C GLY A 175 -1.66 -6.48 -8.54
N GLY A 176 -2.96 -6.36 -8.70
CA GLY A 176 -3.90 -7.11 -7.88
C GLY A 176 -5.35 -6.73 -8.13
N PHE A 177 -6.22 -7.31 -7.32
CA PHE A 177 -7.62 -6.95 -7.28
C PHE A 177 -8.19 -7.08 -5.87
N ILE A 178 -9.28 -6.37 -5.63
CA ILE A 178 -10.16 -6.50 -4.47
C ILE A 178 -11.58 -6.67 -5.01
N VAL A 179 -12.25 -7.74 -4.60
CA VAL A 179 -13.66 -7.99 -4.90
C VAL A 179 -14.41 -8.05 -3.59
N GLN A 180 -15.56 -7.38 -3.51
CA GLN A 180 -16.35 -7.25 -2.29
C GLN A 180 -17.81 -7.53 -2.56
N LEU A 181 -18.43 -8.34 -1.71
CA LEU A 181 -19.88 -8.55 -1.72
C LEU A 181 -20.57 -7.33 -1.09
N MET A 182 -21.59 -6.86 -1.78
CA MET A 182 -22.46 -5.82 -1.23
C MET A 182 -23.46 -6.41 -0.24
N PRO A 183 -24.02 -5.60 0.68
CA PRO A 183 -25.07 -6.07 1.57
C PRO A 183 -26.23 -6.68 0.77
N PHE A 184 -26.75 -7.81 1.26
CA PHE A 184 -27.88 -8.55 0.65
C PHE A 184 -27.56 -9.21 -0.70
N ALA A 185 -26.27 -9.53 -0.98
CA ALA A 185 -25.91 -10.36 -2.12
C ALA A 185 -26.61 -11.74 -2.02
N GLU A 186 -27.13 -12.20 -3.15
CA GLU A 186 -27.86 -13.48 -3.25
C GLU A 186 -26.88 -14.65 -3.16
N GLU A 187 -27.36 -15.78 -2.61
CA GLU A 187 -26.52 -16.97 -2.40
C GLU A 187 -25.95 -17.54 -3.70
N GLU A 188 -26.69 -17.45 -4.80
CA GLU A 188 -26.25 -17.86 -6.12
C GLU A 188 -25.06 -17.02 -6.60
N VAL A 189 -25.07 -15.71 -6.32
CA VAL A 189 -23.97 -14.77 -6.67
C VAL A 189 -22.75 -15.07 -5.81
N ILE A 190 -22.94 -15.31 -4.51
CA ILE A 190 -21.85 -15.66 -3.58
C ILE A 190 -21.17 -16.96 -4.05
N SER A 191 -21.93 -18.01 -4.28
CA SER A 191 -21.41 -19.32 -4.71
C SER A 191 -20.67 -19.24 -6.05
N ALA A 192 -21.20 -18.49 -7.02
CA ALA A 192 -20.59 -18.30 -8.32
C ALA A 192 -19.24 -17.53 -8.20
N LEU A 193 -19.19 -16.51 -7.34
CA LEU A 193 -17.96 -15.77 -7.07
C LEU A 193 -16.90 -16.63 -6.40
N GLU A 194 -17.28 -17.41 -5.38
CA GLU A 194 -16.36 -18.32 -4.67
C GLU A 194 -15.75 -19.35 -5.63
N GLU A 195 -16.56 -19.94 -6.51
CA GLU A 195 -16.07 -20.88 -7.53
C GLU A 195 -15.04 -20.23 -8.49
N LYS A 196 -15.24 -18.98 -8.87
CA LYS A 196 -14.31 -18.25 -9.73
C LYS A 196 -13.00 -17.92 -9.00
N ILE A 197 -13.10 -17.41 -7.79
CA ILE A 197 -11.92 -17.03 -6.99
C ILE A 197 -11.04 -18.25 -6.68
N ALA A 198 -11.64 -19.40 -6.39
CA ALA A 198 -10.92 -20.65 -6.13
C ALA A 198 -10.05 -21.13 -7.32
N LYS A 199 -10.36 -20.69 -8.53
CA LYS A 199 -9.58 -21.03 -9.77
C LYS A 199 -8.39 -20.11 -9.99
N ILE A 200 -8.28 -19.01 -9.24
CA ILE A 200 -7.21 -18.03 -9.42
C ILE A 200 -5.96 -18.50 -8.66
N THR A 201 -4.90 -18.81 -9.39
CA THR A 201 -3.65 -19.31 -8.82
C THR A 201 -2.59 -18.22 -8.63
N SER A 202 -2.57 -17.20 -9.50
CA SER A 202 -1.54 -16.17 -9.49
C SER A 202 -1.97 -14.93 -10.28
N VAL A 203 -1.98 -13.78 -9.61
CA VAL A 203 -2.20 -12.49 -10.28
C VAL A 203 -1.00 -12.11 -11.17
N THR A 204 0.21 -12.43 -10.74
CA THR A 204 1.41 -12.10 -11.54
C THR A 204 1.45 -12.86 -12.84
N ASP A 205 0.92 -14.08 -12.91
CA ASP A 205 0.84 -14.86 -14.16
C ASP A 205 -0.18 -14.22 -15.13
N MET A 206 -1.27 -13.65 -14.63
CA MET A 206 -2.22 -12.90 -15.44
C MET A 206 -1.54 -11.67 -16.06
N LEU A 207 -0.82 -10.90 -15.24
CA LEU A 207 -0.08 -9.72 -15.67
C LEU A 207 1.04 -10.06 -16.65
N GLU A 208 1.75 -11.19 -16.49
CA GLU A 208 2.77 -11.65 -17.43
C GLU A 208 2.18 -12.05 -18.80
N LYS A 209 0.94 -12.49 -18.84
CA LYS A 209 0.19 -12.73 -20.07
C LYS A 209 -0.30 -11.44 -20.74
N GLY A 210 -0.03 -10.29 -20.14
CA GLY A 210 -0.41 -8.98 -20.67
C GLY A 210 -1.84 -8.55 -20.33
N MET A 211 -2.50 -9.22 -19.36
CA MET A 211 -3.84 -8.84 -18.95
C MET A 211 -3.82 -7.45 -18.30
N THR A 212 -4.75 -6.62 -18.73
CA THR A 212 -5.04 -5.31 -18.15
C THR A 212 -5.89 -5.47 -16.87
N PRO A 213 -6.06 -4.42 -16.04
CA PRO A 213 -7.00 -4.47 -14.93
C PRO A 213 -8.42 -4.82 -15.36
N GLU A 214 -8.86 -4.36 -16.52
CA GLU A 214 -10.14 -4.71 -17.11
C GLU A 214 -10.23 -6.21 -17.44
N ASP A 215 -9.18 -6.76 -18.07
CA ASP A 215 -9.12 -8.19 -18.41
C ASP A 215 -9.13 -9.06 -17.16
N ILE A 216 -8.48 -8.62 -16.07
CA ILE A 216 -8.48 -9.31 -14.79
C ILE A 216 -9.91 -9.34 -14.22
N LEU A 217 -10.63 -8.20 -14.21
CA LEU A 217 -12.01 -8.17 -13.73
C LEU A 217 -12.95 -8.98 -14.62
N GLU A 218 -12.76 -8.93 -15.94
CA GLU A 218 -13.53 -9.77 -16.87
C GLU A 218 -13.27 -11.26 -16.63
N PHE A 219 -12.03 -11.66 -16.35
CA PHE A 219 -11.69 -13.04 -16.01
C PHE A 219 -12.36 -13.51 -14.72
N VAL A 220 -12.39 -12.64 -13.70
CA VAL A 220 -12.91 -12.96 -12.36
C VAL A 220 -14.43 -12.89 -12.32
N LEU A 221 -15.05 -11.93 -13.02
CA LEU A 221 -16.46 -11.53 -12.85
C LEU A 221 -17.27 -11.55 -14.15
N GLY A 222 -16.65 -11.82 -15.32
CA GLY A 222 -17.33 -11.66 -16.61
C GLY A 222 -18.65 -12.42 -16.73
N ASP A 223 -18.70 -13.64 -16.21
CA ASP A 223 -19.94 -14.45 -16.20
C ASP A 223 -21.04 -13.85 -15.27
N LEU A 224 -20.69 -12.89 -14.44
CA LEU A 224 -21.58 -12.17 -13.53
C LEU A 224 -21.95 -10.76 -14.06
N GLY A 225 -21.65 -10.47 -15.33
CA GLY A 225 -22.00 -9.21 -15.96
C GLY A 225 -21.24 -8.02 -15.36
N VAL A 226 -19.90 -8.01 -15.54
CA VAL A 226 -19.05 -6.94 -15.05
C VAL A 226 -19.27 -5.65 -15.83
N GLU A 227 -19.44 -4.54 -15.11
CA GLU A 227 -19.55 -3.19 -15.67
C GLU A 227 -18.44 -2.31 -15.11
N ILE A 228 -17.57 -1.82 -15.98
CA ILE A 228 -16.51 -0.87 -15.60
C ILE A 228 -17.15 0.49 -15.34
N THR A 229 -16.99 1.03 -14.13
CA THR A 229 -17.61 2.29 -13.71
C THR A 229 -16.64 3.46 -13.73
N ASP A 230 -15.34 3.22 -13.52
CA ASP A 230 -14.34 4.29 -13.46
C ASP A 230 -12.93 3.77 -13.70
N LYS A 231 -12.03 4.67 -14.11
CA LYS A 231 -10.60 4.41 -14.30
C LYS A 231 -9.78 5.54 -13.68
N VAL A 232 -9.01 5.21 -12.66
CA VAL A 232 -8.24 6.18 -11.87
C VAL A 232 -6.75 5.98 -12.13
N PRO A 233 -6.02 6.98 -12.65
CA PRO A 233 -4.55 6.92 -12.69
C PRO A 233 -3.99 6.75 -11.28
N THR A 234 -2.90 5.99 -11.15
CA THR A 234 -2.27 5.77 -9.85
C THR A 234 -0.75 5.88 -9.96
N GLN A 235 -0.12 6.40 -8.91
CA GLN A 235 1.31 6.63 -8.89
C GLN A 235 1.90 6.59 -7.49
N PHE A 236 3.20 6.29 -7.42
CA PHE A 236 3.96 6.58 -6.21
C PHE A 236 4.17 8.11 -6.12
N TYR A 237 3.57 8.74 -5.12
CA TYR A 237 3.65 10.18 -4.95
C TYR A 237 3.93 10.58 -3.51
N CYS A 238 5.05 11.26 -3.30
CA CYS A 238 5.38 11.85 -2.01
C CYS A 238 5.33 13.37 -2.11
N ASN A 239 4.41 13.96 -1.38
CA ASN A 239 4.21 15.41 -1.32
C ASN A 239 5.12 16.10 -0.26
N CYS A 240 6.28 15.49 0.08
CA CYS A 240 7.24 16.13 0.96
C CYS A 240 7.90 17.34 0.26
N SER A 241 8.22 18.33 1.06
CA SER A 241 8.98 19.52 0.61
C SER A 241 9.77 20.08 1.79
N LYS A 242 10.75 20.95 1.52
CA LYS A 242 11.53 21.60 2.57
C LYS A 242 10.62 22.37 3.54
N GLU A 243 9.55 23.00 3.03
CA GLU A 243 8.56 23.73 3.85
C GLU A 243 7.80 22.80 4.78
N ARG A 244 7.39 21.61 4.30
CA ARG A 244 6.68 20.62 5.16
C ARG A 244 7.62 20.03 6.21
N VAL A 245 8.85 19.70 5.85
CA VAL A 245 9.88 19.24 6.80
C VAL A 245 10.20 20.34 7.82
N THR A 246 10.30 21.60 7.38
CA THR A 246 10.44 22.76 8.29
C THR A 246 9.31 22.80 9.30
N LYS A 247 8.06 22.65 8.87
CA LYS A 247 6.92 22.62 9.80
C LYS A 247 7.01 21.46 10.81
N ALA A 248 7.48 20.30 10.38
CA ALA A 248 7.71 19.15 11.27
C ALA A 248 8.81 19.44 12.30
N LEU A 249 9.94 20.03 11.86
CA LEU A 249 11.01 20.49 12.77
C LEU A 249 10.50 21.52 13.78
N MET A 250 9.58 22.37 13.37
CA MET A 250 8.95 23.34 14.26
C MET A 250 8.11 22.70 15.39
N GLY A 251 7.66 21.45 15.21
CA GLY A 251 6.96 20.67 16.26
C GLY A 251 7.89 20.00 17.27
N ILE A 252 9.20 20.01 17.06
CA ILE A 252 10.20 19.45 17.98
C ILE A 252 10.40 20.39 19.18
N ASN A 253 10.79 19.82 20.33
CA ASN A 253 11.07 20.57 21.54
C ASN A 253 12.15 21.64 21.30
N LYS A 254 11.91 22.87 21.79
CA LYS A 254 12.87 24.00 21.69
C LYS A 254 14.27 23.68 22.24
N ALA A 255 14.37 22.81 23.23
CA ALA A 255 15.65 22.37 23.79
C ALA A 255 16.45 21.56 22.76
N GLU A 256 15.82 20.62 22.07
CA GLU A 256 16.46 19.79 21.03
C GLU A 256 16.96 20.66 19.85
N ILE A 257 16.15 21.64 19.39
CA ILE A 257 16.59 22.57 18.34
C ILE A 257 17.77 23.40 18.83
N LYS A 258 17.79 23.81 20.12
CA LYS A 258 18.90 24.54 20.71
C LYS A 258 20.18 23.70 20.74
N ASP A 259 20.07 22.43 21.05
CA ASP A 259 21.21 21.50 21.10
C ASP A 259 21.77 21.30 19.70
N MET A 260 20.93 21.10 18.67
CA MET A 260 21.34 21.06 17.26
C MET A 260 22.10 22.31 16.84
N ILE A 261 21.61 23.52 17.23
CA ILE A 261 22.30 24.79 16.96
C ILE A 261 23.66 24.87 17.67
N ASN A 262 23.73 24.42 18.93
CA ASN A 262 24.96 24.47 19.73
C ASN A 262 26.04 23.50 19.21
N GLU A 263 25.66 22.39 18.59
CA GLU A 263 26.59 21.48 17.91
C GLU A 263 27.30 22.16 16.72
N GLY A 264 26.73 23.22 16.19
CA GLY A 264 27.32 24.03 15.13
C GLY A 264 27.47 23.32 13.79
N LYS A 265 26.69 22.26 13.56
CA LYS A 265 26.68 21.45 12.32
C LYS A 265 25.35 21.58 11.61
N ASP A 266 25.40 21.59 10.28
CA ASP A 266 24.20 21.45 9.46
C ASP A 266 23.57 20.07 9.72
N ILE A 267 22.25 20.03 9.77
CA ILE A 267 21.48 18.79 9.96
C ILE A 267 20.87 18.31 8.65
N GLU A 268 20.82 17.02 8.50
CA GLU A 268 20.08 16.35 7.42
C GLU A 268 18.82 15.69 7.99
N VAL A 269 17.68 15.96 7.35
CA VAL A 269 16.39 15.33 7.69
C VAL A 269 15.96 14.51 6.50
N ASN A 270 15.77 13.21 6.72
CA ASN A 270 15.34 12.27 5.69
C ASN A 270 13.83 12.09 5.69
N CYS A 271 13.22 12.11 4.52
CA CYS A 271 11.81 11.73 4.35
C CYS A 271 11.68 10.21 4.30
N HIS A 272 11.13 9.58 5.32
CA HIS A 272 10.95 8.13 5.37
C HIS A 272 10.14 7.56 4.20
N PHE A 273 9.21 8.33 3.58
CA PHE A 273 8.37 7.84 2.49
C PHE A 273 9.05 7.78 1.14
N CYS A 274 9.97 8.69 0.83
CA CYS A 274 10.64 8.73 -0.48
C CYS A 274 12.16 8.81 -0.41
N ASN A 275 12.72 8.71 0.80
CA ASN A 275 14.15 8.75 1.06
C ASN A 275 14.88 10.02 0.56
N THR A 276 14.12 11.12 0.35
CA THR A 276 14.70 12.41 -0.02
C THR A 276 15.28 13.10 1.20
N ASN A 277 16.51 13.59 1.07
CA ASN A 277 17.21 14.31 2.13
C ASN A 277 17.00 15.83 2.00
N TYR A 278 16.78 16.47 3.14
CA TYR A 278 16.64 17.92 3.27
C TYR A 278 17.68 18.45 4.25
N ASN A 279 18.57 19.30 3.77
CA ASN A 279 19.62 19.90 4.59
C ASN A 279 19.16 21.24 5.15
N PHE A 280 19.43 21.45 6.44
CA PHE A 280 19.18 22.69 7.16
C PHE A 280 20.48 23.21 7.77
N SER A 281 20.86 24.41 7.39
CA SER A 281 22.02 25.09 7.95
C SER A 281 21.74 25.56 9.40
N VAL A 282 22.81 25.74 10.16
CA VAL A 282 22.71 26.33 11.51
C VAL A 282 21.97 27.66 11.52
N GLU A 283 22.15 28.49 10.47
CA GLU A 283 21.46 29.79 10.34
C GLU A 283 19.95 29.62 10.09
N GLU A 284 19.56 28.62 9.28
CA GLU A 284 18.15 28.26 9.10
C GLU A 284 17.52 27.80 10.42
N LEU A 285 18.20 26.94 11.19
CA LEU A 285 17.74 26.51 12.51
C LEU A 285 17.59 27.67 13.52
N LYS A 286 18.54 28.62 13.56
CA LYS A 286 18.44 29.84 14.36
C LYS A 286 17.23 30.68 13.97
N THR A 287 16.95 30.77 12.68
CA THR A 287 15.79 31.52 12.15
C THR A 287 14.47 30.85 12.54
N LEU A 288 14.40 29.51 12.44
CA LEU A 288 13.24 28.74 12.89
C LEU A 288 12.96 28.96 14.37
N ARG A 289 14.00 28.93 15.22
CA ARG A 289 13.87 29.15 16.66
C ARG A 289 13.34 30.54 17.03
N LYS A 290 13.61 31.58 16.23
CA LYS A 290 13.14 32.94 16.50
C LYS A 290 11.64 33.14 16.17
N LYS A 291 11.06 32.28 15.33
CA LYS A 291 9.66 32.36 14.93
C LYS A 291 8.69 31.70 15.93
N TYR A 292 9.23 31.14 17.00
CA TYR A 292 8.55 30.57 18.17
C TYR A 292 8.85 31.37 19.43
#